data_3200ad30da28d8e674023340d2146d22
#
_entry.id   3200ad30da28d8e674023340d2146d22
#
_cell.length_a   1.000
_cell.length_b   1.000
_cell.length_c   1.000
_cell.angle_alpha   90.00
_cell.angle_beta   90.00
_cell.angle_gamma   90.00
#
_symmetry.space_group_name_H-M   'P 1'
#
loop_
_entity.id
_entity.type
_entity.pdbx_description
1 polymer ?
#
loop_
_entity_poly.entity_id
_entity_poly.type
_entity_poly.pdbx_seq_one_letter_code
_entity_poly.pdbx_strand_id
1 'polypeptide(L)'
;MIVIAGKNNIAVYALEVIVRQFGRHIVTVIPNKNDDGKDSWQRSLRKKAKELGVQISSLIEVEKIKDITLFLSLEYDSIIEPQNFQTDRIFNIHFSNLPDYKGMYTSFWPIINGDSKAAVTLHKIDRGIDTGDIIGKRKFAVSSHDRSIDLYEKYIKNSMKLFDEYLDVLISGDFSASPQGSTMSRYYPKKSLDYSAVEIDKNVTAWQLKRQVYAYSFRPYQLPLIEGRPTVEIEITSQRSLLPPGYVVDRGENHICMSTIDYDVKIYFDMLEIFLSEIPKMRLGVFKSNLKSIAGVNDRNTNGWSPIIVAAYHGRLDVISELLSRGASINDQNYNGTSVLMYAKDFCLRHQDRSLFDYLVNKGADINLLDFKGKKLDDYLSSEEREFFGRTI
;
A
#
# COMPACT_ATOMS: atom_id res chain seq x y z
N MET A 1 9.15 6.74 -28.35
CA MET A 1 8.39 5.68 -27.63
C MET A 1 8.61 5.80 -26.14
N ILE A 2 7.57 5.62 -25.31
CA ILE A 2 7.67 5.57 -23.85
C ILE A 2 7.55 4.11 -23.39
N VAL A 3 8.44 3.69 -22.50
CA VAL A 3 8.46 2.32 -21.94
C VAL A 3 8.15 2.37 -20.45
N ILE A 4 7.23 1.54 -19.99
CA ILE A 4 6.93 1.33 -18.57
C ILE A 4 7.26 -0.13 -18.25
N ALA A 5 8.29 -0.34 -17.45
CA ALA A 5 8.65 -1.65 -16.91
C ALA A 5 8.25 -1.73 -15.44
N GLY A 6 7.47 -2.75 -15.04
CA GLY A 6 7.09 -2.84 -13.64
C GLY A 6 5.81 -3.60 -13.33
N LYS A 7 5.23 -3.24 -12.19
CA LYS A 7 4.01 -3.87 -11.66
C LYS A 7 3.24 -2.92 -10.75
N ASN A 8 2.14 -3.42 -10.23
CA ASN A 8 1.35 -2.82 -9.14
C ASN A 8 0.73 -1.45 -9.50
N ASN A 9 0.12 -0.84 -8.53
CA ASN A 9 -0.67 0.38 -8.71
C ASN A 9 0.12 1.54 -9.31
N ILE A 10 1.42 1.67 -9.01
CA ILE A 10 2.24 2.76 -9.56
C ILE A 10 2.46 2.61 -11.06
N ALA A 11 2.76 1.39 -11.54
CA ALA A 11 2.98 1.15 -12.96
C ALA A 11 1.67 1.28 -13.77
N VAL A 12 0.55 0.81 -13.19
CA VAL A 12 -0.78 0.96 -13.79
C VAL A 12 -1.19 2.43 -13.85
N TYR A 13 -0.97 3.19 -12.78
CA TYR A 13 -1.22 4.62 -12.74
C TYR A 13 -0.43 5.38 -13.82
N ALA A 14 0.87 5.12 -13.90
CA ALA A 14 1.72 5.73 -14.92
C ALA A 14 1.23 5.41 -16.34
N LEU A 15 0.83 4.17 -16.60
CA LEU A 15 0.26 3.77 -17.89
C LEU A 15 -1.03 4.54 -18.21
N GLU A 16 -1.96 4.63 -17.26
CA GLU A 16 -3.23 5.35 -17.45
C GLU A 16 -3.02 6.84 -17.72
N VAL A 17 -2.10 7.49 -17.01
CA VAL A 17 -1.76 8.90 -17.20
C VAL A 17 -1.13 9.13 -18.57
N ILE A 18 -0.11 8.34 -18.94
CA ILE A 18 0.61 8.50 -20.22
C ILE A 18 -0.32 8.22 -21.40
N VAL A 19 -1.15 7.18 -21.34
CA VAL A 19 -2.10 6.88 -22.43
C VAL A 19 -3.13 7.98 -22.60
N ARG A 20 -3.63 8.55 -21.50
CA ARG A 20 -4.59 9.66 -21.53
C ARG A 20 -3.99 10.94 -22.14
N GLN A 21 -2.72 11.25 -21.83
CA GLN A 21 -2.06 12.48 -22.30
C GLN A 21 -1.49 12.36 -23.71
N PHE A 22 -0.90 11.22 -24.06
CA PHE A 22 -0.09 11.08 -25.27
C PHE A 22 -0.62 10.01 -26.24
N GLY A 23 -1.63 9.24 -25.83
CA GLY A 23 -2.19 8.14 -26.65
C GLY A 23 -1.44 6.83 -26.49
N ARG A 24 -2.14 5.74 -26.80
CA ARG A 24 -1.62 4.37 -26.61
C ARG A 24 -0.52 3.94 -27.57
N HIS A 25 -0.43 4.58 -28.73
CA HIS A 25 0.48 4.15 -29.81
C HIS A 25 1.96 4.45 -29.55
N ILE A 26 2.25 5.35 -28.61
CA ILE A 26 3.62 5.70 -28.24
C ILE A 26 4.11 4.98 -26.98
N VAL A 27 3.30 4.07 -26.41
CA VAL A 27 3.61 3.40 -25.16
C VAL A 27 3.75 1.91 -25.37
N THR A 28 4.74 1.30 -24.73
CA THR A 28 4.85 -0.14 -24.53
C THR A 28 5.11 -0.46 -23.07
N VAL A 29 4.67 -1.62 -22.61
CA VAL A 29 4.87 -2.05 -21.22
C VAL A 29 5.65 -3.35 -21.14
N ILE A 30 6.42 -3.50 -20.06
CA ILE A 30 7.13 -4.73 -19.69
C ILE A 30 6.62 -5.13 -18.28
N PRO A 31 5.54 -5.92 -18.18
CA PRO A 31 5.06 -6.40 -16.89
C PRO A 31 6.07 -7.36 -16.24
N ASN A 32 6.15 -7.35 -14.92
CA ASN A 32 6.95 -8.30 -14.16
C ASN A 32 6.58 -9.75 -14.50
N LYS A 33 7.52 -10.68 -14.32
CA LYS A 33 7.31 -12.10 -14.62
C LYS A 33 6.18 -12.74 -13.85
N ASN A 34 5.93 -12.27 -12.60
CA ASN A 34 4.87 -12.74 -11.73
C ASN A 34 3.51 -12.02 -11.91
N ASP A 35 3.39 -11.10 -12.88
CA ASP A 35 2.11 -10.49 -13.24
C ASP A 35 1.32 -11.43 -14.16
N ASP A 36 0.37 -12.17 -13.57
CA ASP A 36 -0.48 -13.17 -14.23
C ASP A 36 -1.65 -12.57 -15.02
N GLY A 37 -1.80 -11.26 -15.03
CA GLY A 37 -2.89 -10.55 -15.70
C GLY A 37 -4.19 -10.48 -14.89
N LYS A 38 -4.14 -10.68 -13.58
CA LYS A 38 -5.28 -10.55 -12.66
C LYS A 38 -5.02 -9.45 -11.64
N ASP A 39 -6.06 -8.67 -11.35
CA ASP A 39 -6.02 -7.76 -10.22
C ASP A 39 -6.15 -8.55 -8.91
N SER A 40 -5.45 -8.09 -7.88
CA SER A 40 -5.55 -8.60 -6.51
C SER A 40 -5.52 -7.39 -5.56
N TRP A 41 -4.77 -7.46 -4.46
CA TRP A 41 -4.52 -6.31 -3.60
C TRP A 41 -3.74 -5.17 -4.31
N GLN A 42 -3.14 -5.48 -5.45
CA GLN A 42 -2.55 -4.55 -6.41
C GLN A 42 -3.09 -4.84 -7.81
N ARG A 43 -3.15 -3.80 -8.64
CA ARG A 43 -3.61 -3.90 -10.03
C ARG A 43 -2.54 -4.53 -10.91
N SER A 44 -2.97 -5.27 -11.93
CA SER A 44 -2.10 -5.89 -12.93
C SER A 44 -1.80 -4.92 -14.08
N LEU A 45 -0.50 -4.64 -14.32
CA LEU A 45 -0.05 -3.87 -15.47
C LEU A 45 -0.37 -4.58 -16.78
N ARG A 46 -0.20 -5.92 -16.81
CA ARG A 46 -0.53 -6.77 -17.97
C ARG A 46 -2.01 -6.69 -18.35
N LYS A 47 -2.89 -6.77 -17.35
CA LYS A 47 -4.34 -6.63 -17.56
C LYS A 47 -4.68 -5.26 -18.11
N LYS A 48 -4.18 -4.20 -17.46
CA LYS A 48 -4.48 -2.82 -17.85
C LYS A 48 -3.96 -2.50 -19.26
N ALA A 49 -2.79 -2.98 -19.62
CA ALA A 49 -2.25 -2.82 -20.98
C ALA A 49 -3.15 -3.47 -22.04
N LYS A 50 -3.67 -4.68 -21.77
CA LYS A 50 -4.64 -5.35 -22.67
C LYS A 50 -5.94 -4.56 -22.77
N GLU A 51 -6.49 -4.06 -21.66
CA GLU A 51 -7.71 -3.24 -21.65
C GLU A 51 -7.57 -1.96 -22.47
N LEU A 52 -6.40 -1.32 -22.42
CA LEU A 52 -6.12 -0.09 -23.16
C LEU A 52 -5.61 -0.33 -24.59
N GLY A 53 -5.37 -1.59 -24.98
CA GLY A 53 -4.80 -1.95 -26.29
C GLY A 53 -3.36 -1.46 -26.45
N VAL A 54 -2.58 -1.43 -25.35
CA VAL A 54 -1.17 -1.06 -25.33
C VAL A 54 -0.30 -2.30 -25.57
N GLN A 55 0.79 -2.13 -26.33
CA GLN A 55 1.73 -3.19 -26.64
C GLN A 55 2.41 -3.71 -25.36
N ILE A 56 2.47 -5.03 -25.22
CA ILE A 56 3.24 -5.72 -24.19
C ILE A 56 4.48 -6.30 -24.85
N SER A 57 5.65 -6.00 -24.29
CA SER A 57 6.96 -6.45 -24.80
C SER A 57 7.79 -7.10 -23.70
N SER A 58 8.88 -7.71 -24.08
CA SER A 58 9.96 -8.16 -23.21
C SER A 58 11.09 -7.14 -23.13
N LEU A 59 11.96 -7.23 -22.10
CA LEU A 59 13.14 -6.37 -21.98
C LEU A 59 14.04 -6.50 -23.23
N ILE A 60 14.31 -7.73 -23.68
CA ILE A 60 15.16 -8.02 -24.85
C ILE A 60 14.60 -7.39 -26.15
N GLU A 61 13.30 -7.32 -26.31
CA GLU A 61 12.68 -6.65 -27.47
C GLU A 61 12.83 -5.15 -27.39
N VAL A 62 12.64 -4.57 -26.17
CA VAL A 62 12.74 -3.13 -25.94
C VAL A 62 14.18 -2.63 -26.07
N GLU A 63 15.19 -3.40 -25.64
CA GLU A 63 16.61 -3.07 -25.83
C GLU A 63 16.99 -2.85 -27.31
N LYS A 64 16.24 -3.41 -28.25
CA LYS A 64 16.47 -3.25 -29.70
C LYS A 64 15.82 -1.99 -30.29
N ILE A 65 14.98 -1.30 -29.55
CA ILE A 65 14.27 -0.11 -30.00
C ILE A 65 15.21 1.10 -29.96
N LYS A 66 15.38 1.78 -31.09
CA LYS A 66 16.30 2.92 -31.21
C LYS A 66 15.73 4.22 -30.63
N ASP A 67 14.43 4.46 -30.79
CA ASP A 67 13.79 5.74 -30.52
C ASP A 67 12.99 5.70 -29.20
N ILE A 68 13.66 5.33 -28.11
CA ILE A 68 13.05 5.40 -26.78
C ILE A 68 13.23 6.82 -26.24
N THR A 69 12.12 7.52 -26.07
CA THR A 69 12.08 8.87 -25.47
C THR A 69 12.22 8.82 -23.96
N LEU A 70 11.63 7.79 -23.31
CA LEU A 70 11.59 7.64 -21.87
C LEU A 70 11.43 6.17 -21.51
N PHE A 71 12.26 5.67 -20.60
CA PHE A 71 12.11 4.37 -19.95
C PHE A 71 11.90 4.58 -18.44
N LEU A 72 10.79 4.08 -17.92
CA LEU A 72 10.43 4.14 -16.49
C LEU A 72 10.39 2.74 -15.89
N SER A 73 11.22 2.52 -14.88
CA SER A 73 11.17 1.35 -13.98
C SER A 73 10.33 1.69 -12.76
N LEU A 74 9.25 0.94 -12.55
CA LEU A 74 8.28 1.16 -11.47
C LEU A 74 8.00 -0.19 -10.79
N GLU A 75 8.79 -0.51 -9.76
CA GLU A 75 8.80 -1.83 -9.10
C GLU A 75 9.11 -3.01 -10.07
N TYR A 76 9.98 -2.79 -11.03
CA TYR A 76 10.40 -3.83 -11.97
C TYR A 76 11.30 -4.86 -11.29
N ASP A 77 11.12 -6.16 -11.59
CA ASP A 77 11.76 -7.28 -10.92
C ASP A 77 13.08 -7.74 -11.53
N SER A 78 13.51 -7.11 -12.61
CA SER A 78 14.74 -7.47 -13.32
C SER A 78 15.72 -6.31 -13.38
N ILE A 79 17.01 -6.62 -13.35
CA ILE A 79 18.07 -5.62 -13.50
C ILE A 79 18.05 -5.08 -14.93
N ILE A 80 18.12 -3.77 -15.04
CA ILE A 80 18.21 -3.03 -16.31
C ILE A 80 19.68 -2.64 -16.50
N GLU A 81 20.26 -3.04 -17.63
CA GLU A 81 21.62 -2.69 -17.99
C GLU A 81 21.60 -1.51 -18.98
N PRO A 82 21.91 -0.27 -18.56
CA PRO A 82 21.74 0.93 -19.39
C PRO A 82 22.52 0.89 -20.70
N GLN A 83 23.67 0.20 -20.73
CA GLN A 83 24.48 0.07 -21.92
C GLN A 83 23.83 -0.71 -23.07
N ASN A 84 22.75 -1.46 -22.80
CA ASN A 84 21.98 -2.17 -23.82
C ASN A 84 21.00 -1.24 -24.57
N PHE A 85 20.83 -0.01 -24.10
CA PHE A 85 19.89 0.95 -24.67
C PHE A 85 20.62 2.06 -25.46
N GLN A 86 19.96 2.60 -26.47
CA GLN A 86 20.47 3.75 -27.23
C GLN A 86 20.05 5.10 -26.62
N THR A 87 19.41 5.10 -25.47
CA THR A 87 18.98 6.28 -24.72
C THR A 87 19.61 6.29 -23.34
N ASP A 88 19.87 7.49 -22.80
CA ASP A 88 20.26 7.72 -21.42
C ASP A 88 19.08 8.10 -20.51
N ARG A 89 17.87 8.17 -21.08
CA ARG A 89 16.63 8.52 -20.38
C ARG A 89 15.98 7.29 -19.75
N ILE A 90 16.72 6.65 -18.85
CA ILE A 90 16.30 5.44 -18.15
C ILE A 90 16.24 5.76 -16.66
N PHE A 91 15.04 5.69 -16.08
CA PHE A 91 14.78 6.17 -14.72
C PHE A 91 14.07 5.11 -13.89
N ASN A 92 14.26 5.22 -12.58
CA ASN A 92 13.55 4.43 -11.58
C ASN A 92 12.93 5.33 -10.50
N ILE A 93 11.73 5.00 -10.05
CA ILE A 93 11.18 5.52 -8.80
C ILE A 93 11.42 4.47 -7.72
N HIS A 94 12.42 4.72 -6.89
CA HIS A 94 12.79 3.83 -5.79
C HIS A 94 12.08 4.23 -4.49
N PHE A 95 11.61 3.24 -3.73
CA PHE A 95 10.87 3.43 -2.49
C PHE A 95 11.79 3.62 -1.29
N SER A 96 12.70 4.58 -1.38
CA SER A 96 13.53 4.99 -0.26
C SER A 96 14.06 6.42 -0.40
N ASN A 97 14.64 6.93 0.70
CA ASN A 97 15.36 8.19 0.71
C ASN A 97 16.82 7.97 0.28
N LEU A 98 17.07 7.67 -1.00
CA LEU A 98 18.45 7.48 -1.50
C LEU A 98 19.39 8.61 -1.04
N PRO A 99 20.65 8.34 -0.72
CA PRO A 99 21.39 7.08 -0.93
C PRO A 99 21.15 5.99 0.11
N ASP A 100 20.24 6.18 1.05
CA ASP A 100 19.93 5.20 2.07
C ASP A 100 18.87 4.19 1.59
N TYR A 101 18.91 2.96 2.12
CA TYR A 101 17.98 1.86 1.79
C TYR A 101 17.95 1.51 0.30
N LYS A 102 19.15 1.35 -0.32
CA LYS A 102 19.27 0.76 -1.65
C LYS A 102 18.88 -0.72 -1.63
N GLY A 103 18.35 -1.23 -2.75
CA GLY A 103 18.00 -2.64 -2.90
C GLY A 103 16.58 -2.95 -2.48
N MET A 104 16.38 -4.01 -1.67
CA MET A 104 15.08 -4.62 -1.47
C MET A 104 14.48 -4.38 -0.07
N TYR A 105 13.17 -4.66 0.05
CA TYR A 105 12.40 -4.62 1.31
C TYR A 105 12.38 -3.25 1.98
N THR A 106 12.30 -2.21 1.19
CA THR A 106 12.39 -0.81 1.62
C THR A 106 11.26 -0.37 2.56
N SER A 107 10.14 -1.09 2.62
CA SER A 107 9.09 -0.86 3.62
C SER A 107 9.39 -1.53 4.98
N PHE A 108 10.29 -2.53 5.03
CA PHE A 108 10.69 -3.22 6.25
C PHE A 108 11.73 -2.42 7.05
N TRP A 109 12.79 -1.96 6.40
CA TRP A 109 13.97 -1.40 7.05
C TRP A 109 13.71 -0.12 7.84
N PRO A 110 12.93 0.87 7.37
CA PRO A 110 12.63 2.06 8.17
C PRO A 110 11.82 1.73 9.44
N ILE A 111 10.93 0.75 9.38
CA ILE A 111 10.12 0.33 10.55
C ILE A 111 11.02 -0.32 11.60
N ILE A 112 11.84 -1.30 11.22
CA ILE A 112 12.70 -2.01 12.18
C ILE A 112 13.75 -1.08 12.79
N ASN A 113 14.26 -0.11 12.03
CA ASN A 113 15.19 0.90 12.51
C ASN A 113 14.51 2.03 13.31
N GLY A 114 13.18 2.15 13.26
CA GLY A 114 12.43 3.18 13.95
C GLY A 114 12.59 4.57 13.34
N ASP A 115 12.78 4.64 12.03
CA ASP A 115 12.86 5.92 11.33
C ASP A 115 11.52 6.66 11.38
N SER A 116 11.56 7.97 11.59
CA SER A 116 10.37 8.84 11.61
C SER A 116 10.04 9.45 10.25
N LYS A 117 10.89 9.25 9.24
CA LYS A 117 10.74 9.79 7.89
C LYS A 117 11.19 8.78 6.85
N ALA A 118 10.48 8.74 5.73
CA ALA A 118 10.84 8.02 4.53
C ALA A 118 10.71 8.93 3.31
N ALA A 119 11.12 8.46 2.14
CA ALA A 119 10.93 9.18 0.88
C ALA A 119 10.80 8.19 -0.27
N VAL A 120 10.24 8.67 -1.38
CA VAL A 120 10.43 8.07 -2.71
C VAL A 120 11.45 8.91 -3.47
N THR A 121 12.28 8.27 -4.29
CA THR A 121 13.34 8.93 -5.05
C THR A 121 13.24 8.56 -6.53
N LEU A 122 13.13 9.56 -7.37
CA LEU A 122 13.30 9.45 -8.83
C LEU A 122 14.79 9.64 -9.14
N HIS A 123 15.41 8.66 -9.79
CA HIS A 123 16.82 8.68 -10.13
C HIS A 123 17.08 8.06 -11.50
N LYS A 124 18.23 8.36 -12.10
CA LYS A 124 18.72 7.68 -13.29
C LYS A 124 19.09 6.24 -12.94
N ILE A 125 18.90 5.32 -13.87
CA ILE A 125 19.46 3.97 -13.77
C ILE A 125 20.87 4.00 -14.35
N ASP A 126 21.84 3.57 -13.54
CA ASP A 126 23.22 3.36 -13.92
C ASP A 126 23.62 1.87 -13.77
N ARG A 127 24.90 1.56 -13.79
CA ARG A 127 25.39 0.17 -13.66
C ARG A 127 25.25 -0.41 -12.26
N GLY A 128 25.06 0.43 -11.25
CA GLY A 128 24.88 0.01 -9.87
C GLY A 128 23.41 -0.21 -9.52
N ILE A 129 23.15 -0.79 -8.35
CA ILE A 129 21.78 -0.91 -7.85
C ILE A 129 21.43 0.35 -7.07
N ASP A 130 20.47 1.11 -7.58
CA ASP A 130 19.96 2.36 -6.99
C ASP A 130 21.07 3.39 -6.71
N THR A 131 22.09 3.47 -7.58
CA THR A 131 23.27 4.35 -7.41
C THR A 131 23.25 5.60 -8.31
N GLY A 132 22.41 5.63 -9.32
CA GLY A 132 22.37 6.72 -10.29
C GLY A 132 21.93 8.06 -9.73
N ASP A 133 22.24 9.12 -10.46
CA ASP A 133 21.98 10.50 -10.07
C ASP A 133 20.51 10.76 -9.75
N ILE A 134 20.27 11.52 -8.69
CA ILE A 134 18.93 11.86 -8.20
C ILE A 134 18.37 13.04 -8.96
N ILE A 135 17.14 12.90 -9.46
CA ILE A 135 16.37 13.95 -10.15
C ILE A 135 15.39 14.61 -9.18
N GLY A 136 14.69 13.79 -8.38
CA GLY A 136 13.72 14.32 -7.44
C GLY A 136 13.44 13.40 -6.28
N LYS A 137 12.93 13.97 -5.19
CA LYS A 137 12.53 13.23 -3.99
C LYS A 137 11.28 13.80 -3.38
N ARG A 138 10.45 12.90 -2.84
CA ARG A 138 9.29 13.28 -2.04
C ARG A 138 9.35 12.63 -0.67
N LYS A 139 9.59 13.44 0.37
CA LYS A 139 9.67 13.00 1.77
C LYS A 139 8.30 12.97 2.42
N PHE A 140 8.10 12.02 3.35
CA PHE A 140 6.88 11.91 4.15
C PHE A 140 7.17 11.29 5.52
N ALA A 141 6.22 11.44 6.45
CA ALA A 141 6.35 10.95 7.82
C ALA A 141 6.05 9.45 7.90
N VAL A 142 6.84 8.74 8.73
CA VAL A 142 6.59 7.38 9.19
C VAL A 142 6.10 7.47 10.63
N SER A 143 4.91 6.92 10.89
CA SER A 143 4.34 6.86 12.23
C SER A 143 4.91 5.68 13.02
N SER A 144 4.99 5.81 14.33
CA SER A 144 5.31 4.69 15.23
C SER A 144 4.26 3.56 15.22
N HIS A 145 3.14 3.78 14.54
CA HIS A 145 2.07 2.80 14.34
C HIS A 145 2.05 2.21 12.93
N ASP A 146 2.90 2.71 12.03
CA ASP A 146 2.97 2.17 10.67
C ASP A 146 3.57 0.76 10.69
N ARG A 147 2.93 -0.13 9.96
CA ARG A 147 3.45 -1.44 9.60
C ARG A 147 4.10 -1.37 8.20
N SER A 148 4.79 -2.41 7.80
CA SER A 148 5.39 -2.44 6.45
C SER A 148 4.36 -2.24 5.34
N ILE A 149 3.14 -2.73 5.47
CA ILE A 149 2.07 -2.50 4.49
C ILE A 149 1.65 -1.02 4.47
N ASP A 150 1.50 -0.36 5.63
CA ASP A 150 1.12 1.05 5.70
C ASP A 150 2.20 1.93 5.07
N LEU A 151 3.48 1.62 5.33
CA LEU A 151 4.60 2.32 4.72
C LEU A 151 4.65 2.09 3.21
N TYR A 152 4.39 0.86 2.74
CA TYR A 152 4.31 0.56 1.32
C TYR A 152 3.20 1.35 0.61
N GLU A 153 2.01 1.45 1.19
CA GLU A 153 0.92 2.27 0.65
C GLU A 153 1.29 3.76 0.59
N LYS A 154 2.02 4.27 1.59
CA LYS A 154 2.57 5.63 1.56
C LYS A 154 3.58 5.82 0.43
N TYR A 155 4.43 4.83 0.17
CA TYR A 155 5.34 4.85 -0.98
C TYR A 155 4.57 4.93 -2.29
N ILE A 156 3.58 4.07 -2.52
CA ILE A 156 2.75 4.10 -3.73
C ILE A 156 2.13 5.49 -3.93
N LYS A 157 1.46 6.03 -2.90
CA LYS A 157 0.81 7.34 -2.96
C LYS A 157 1.79 8.49 -3.27
N ASN A 158 2.97 8.47 -2.68
CA ASN A 158 3.98 9.51 -2.91
C ASN A 158 4.71 9.31 -4.24
N SER A 159 4.85 8.08 -4.72
CA SER A 159 5.40 7.79 -6.05
C SER A 159 4.50 8.28 -7.18
N MET A 160 3.18 8.14 -7.06
CA MET A 160 2.23 8.70 -8.03
C MET A 160 2.38 10.23 -8.11
N LYS A 161 2.46 10.90 -6.95
CA LYS A 161 2.64 12.35 -6.91
C LYS A 161 3.99 12.80 -7.48
N LEU A 162 5.06 12.05 -7.19
CA LEU A 162 6.39 12.32 -7.73
C LEU A 162 6.41 12.10 -9.25
N PHE A 163 5.74 11.06 -9.73
CA PHE A 163 5.58 10.80 -11.16
C PHE A 163 4.85 11.95 -11.86
N ASP A 164 3.72 12.43 -11.33
CA ASP A 164 2.97 13.55 -11.90
C ASP A 164 3.81 14.84 -11.96
N GLU A 165 4.60 15.10 -10.91
CA GLU A 165 5.45 16.28 -10.79
C GLU A 165 6.58 16.31 -11.85
N TYR A 166 7.11 15.13 -12.23
CA TYR A 166 8.28 15.04 -13.09
C TYR A 166 8.00 14.54 -14.51
N LEU A 167 6.80 14.05 -14.83
CA LEU A 167 6.52 13.42 -16.14
C LEU A 167 6.89 14.32 -17.32
N ASP A 168 6.44 15.58 -17.33
CA ASP A 168 6.65 16.50 -18.43
C ASP A 168 8.13 16.83 -18.63
N VAL A 169 8.88 17.06 -17.54
CA VAL A 169 10.32 17.35 -17.62
C VAL A 169 11.15 16.13 -17.99
N LEU A 170 10.71 14.93 -17.66
CA LEU A 170 11.34 13.68 -18.12
C LEU A 170 11.14 13.47 -19.63
N ILE A 171 9.96 13.81 -20.15
CA ILE A 171 9.65 13.69 -21.58
C ILE A 171 10.40 14.77 -22.38
N SER A 172 10.41 16.03 -21.94
CA SER A 172 11.16 17.10 -22.61
C SER A 172 12.67 16.91 -22.51
N GLY A 173 13.15 16.30 -21.43
CA GLY A 173 14.57 16.15 -21.12
C GLY A 173 15.18 17.37 -20.40
N ASP A 174 14.36 18.31 -19.98
CA ASP A 174 14.78 19.51 -19.26
C ASP A 174 14.75 19.29 -17.74
N PHE A 175 15.59 18.35 -17.27
CA PHE A 175 15.74 18.05 -15.86
C PHE A 175 17.20 18.18 -15.41
N SER A 176 17.41 18.53 -14.15
CA SER A 176 18.70 18.45 -13.49
C SER A 176 18.81 17.15 -12.69
N ALA A 177 20.00 16.58 -12.63
CA ALA A 177 20.30 15.42 -11.81
C ALA A 177 21.54 15.70 -10.96
N SER A 178 21.53 15.19 -9.72
CA SER A 178 22.63 15.39 -8.77
C SER A 178 23.20 14.05 -8.32
N PRO A 179 24.53 13.88 -8.27
CA PRO A 179 25.16 12.68 -7.76
C PRO A 179 24.71 12.34 -6.34
N GLN A 180 24.60 11.06 -6.04
CA GLN A 180 24.32 10.62 -4.68
C GLN A 180 25.54 10.88 -3.79
N GLY A 181 25.32 11.50 -2.62
CA GLY A 181 26.39 11.71 -1.64
C GLY A 181 26.89 10.37 -1.07
N SER A 182 28.15 10.36 -0.65
CA SER A 182 28.81 9.17 -0.09
C SER A 182 28.43 8.85 1.36
N THR A 183 27.71 9.72 2.03
CA THR A 183 27.34 9.58 3.45
C THR A 183 26.11 8.69 3.63
N MET A 184 26.22 7.71 4.56
CA MET A 184 25.12 6.82 5.00
C MET A 184 24.37 6.11 3.86
N SER A 185 25.07 5.27 3.12
CA SER A 185 24.47 4.43 2.08
C SER A 185 24.35 2.98 2.55
N ARG A 186 23.16 2.57 2.98
CA ARG A 186 22.85 1.17 3.32
C ARG A 186 22.28 0.46 2.11
N TYR A 187 22.80 -0.73 1.82
CA TYR A 187 22.34 -1.59 0.74
C TYR A 187 21.82 -2.92 1.30
N TYR A 188 20.62 -3.30 0.89
CA TYR A 188 19.97 -4.53 1.33
C TYR A 188 19.64 -5.42 0.13
N PRO A 189 20.48 -6.43 -0.15
CA PRO A 189 20.20 -7.40 -1.21
C PRO A 189 19.02 -8.31 -0.86
N LYS A 190 18.48 -9.02 -1.84
CA LYS A 190 17.35 -9.93 -1.67
C LYS A 190 17.52 -10.94 -0.52
N LYS A 191 18.75 -11.41 -0.30
CA LYS A 191 19.09 -12.35 0.78
C LYS A 191 19.11 -11.75 2.20
N SER A 192 18.94 -10.43 2.32
CA SER A 192 18.98 -9.76 3.64
C SER A 192 17.76 -10.05 4.50
N LEU A 193 16.69 -10.57 3.91
CA LEU A 193 15.46 -10.90 4.61
C LEU A 193 14.82 -12.14 3.98
N ASP A 194 14.43 -13.10 4.83
CA ASP A 194 13.69 -14.29 4.44
C ASP A 194 12.32 -14.28 5.14
N TYR A 195 11.28 -14.00 4.39
CA TYR A 195 9.91 -14.00 4.90
C TYR A 195 9.34 -15.42 5.12
N SER A 196 9.99 -16.46 4.61
CA SER A 196 9.57 -17.87 4.85
C SER A 196 10.03 -18.38 6.21
N ALA A 197 11.03 -17.72 6.81
CA ALA A 197 11.65 -18.08 8.08
C ALA A 197 11.59 -16.89 9.07
N VAL A 198 10.38 -16.31 9.25
CA VAL A 198 10.19 -15.17 10.17
C VAL A 198 10.32 -15.66 11.61
N GLU A 199 11.43 -15.31 12.24
CA GLU A 199 11.65 -15.50 13.67
C GLU A 199 11.59 -14.15 14.39
N ILE A 200 10.71 -14.06 15.39
CA ILE A 200 10.61 -12.90 16.27
C ILE A 200 11.53 -13.11 17.46
N ASP A 201 12.59 -12.32 17.54
CA ASP A 201 13.47 -12.32 18.72
C ASP A 201 12.70 -11.75 19.92
N LYS A 202 12.52 -12.58 20.94
CA LYS A 202 11.81 -12.24 22.19
C LYS A 202 12.77 -11.68 23.25
N ASN A 203 14.08 -11.82 23.07
CA ASN A 203 15.10 -11.34 24.00
C ASN A 203 15.52 -9.90 23.68
N VAL A 204 14.53 -9.02 23.64
CA VAL A 204 14.66 -7.61 23.24
C VAL A 204 13.80 -6.72 24.14
N THR A 205 13.94 -5.41 23.99
CA THR A 205 13.06 -4.45 24.66
C THR A 205 11.64 -4.48 24.06
N ALA A 206 10.66 -4.00 24.80
CA ALA A 206 9.26 -3.92 24.35
C ALA A 206 9.10 -3.16 23.02
N TRP A 207 9.85 -2.06 22.85
CA TRP A 207 9.87 -1.30 21.60
C TRP A 207 10.50 -2.06 20.42
N GLN A 208 11.57 -2.79 20.67
CA GLN A 208 12.21 -3.61 19.64
C GLN A 208 11.29 -4.76 19.21
N LEU A 209 10.60 -5.40 20.17
CA LEU A 209 9.61 -6.43 19.86
C LEU A 209 8.46 -5.87 19.00
N LYS A 210 7.93 -4.70 19.38
CA LYS A 210 6.89 -4.02 18.61
C LYS A 210 7.33 -3.70 17.18
N ARG A 211 8.54 -3.17 17.00
CA ARG A 211 9.10 -2.88 15.67
C ARG A 211 9.28 -4.13 14.83
N GLN A 212 9.72 -5.25 15.40
CA GLN A 212 9.80 -6.51 14.69
C GLN A 212 8.42 -6.94 14.17
N VAL A 213 7.41 -6.97 15.04
CA VAL A 213 6.05 -7.33 14.64
C VAL A 213 5.54 -6.42 13.52
N TYR A 214 5.75 -5.12 13.62
CA TYR A 214 5.28 -4.16 12.63
C TYR A 214 6.06 -4.26 11.31
N ALA A 215 7.38 -4.45 11.35
CA ALA A 215 8.22 -4.61 10.17
C ALA A 215 7.87 -5.87 9.38
N TYR A 216 7.53 -6.97 10.07
CA TYR A 216 7.11 -8.22 9.41
C TYR A 216 5.61 -8.23 9.03
N SER A 217 4.81 -7.26 9.48
CA SER A 217 3.37 -7.21 9.16
C SER A 217 3.11 -6.68 7.77
N PHE A 218 2.81 -7.59 6.85
CA PHE A 218 2.42 -7.31 5.48
C PHE A 218 1.32 -8.30 5.05
N ARG A 219 0.10 -8.08 5.50
CA ARG A 219 -1.01 -9.05 5.41
C ARG A 219 -1.21 -9.70 4.04
N PRO A 220 -1.13 -8.99 2.89
CA PRO A 220 -1.25 -9.67 1.59
C PRO A 220 -0.25 -10.82 1.38
N TYR A 221 0.83 -10.86 2.16
CA TYR A 221 1.84 -11.92 2.10
C TYR A 221 1.95 -12.69 3.41
N GLN A 222 2.17 -12.01 4.54
CA GLN A 222 2.35 -12.65 5.85
C GLN A 222 2.00 -11.74 7.03
N LEU A 223 1.75 -12.38 8.16
CA LEU A 223 1.80 -11.79 9.50
C LEU A 223 2.85 -12.56 10.33
N PRO A 224 3.58 -11.88 11.24
CA PRO A 224 4.52 -12.55 12.11
C PRO A 224 3.81 -13.47 13.10
N LEU A 225 4.47 -14.55 13.48
CA LEU A 225 3.92 -15.53 14.42
C LEU A 225 4.59 -15.37 15.79
N ILE A 226 3.77 -15.28 16.84
CA ILE A 226 4.21 -15.43 18.23
C ILE A 226 3.37 -16.54 18.85
N GLU A 227 4.02 -17.50 19.52
CA GLU A 227 3.36 -18.72 20.05
C GLU A 227 2.54 -19.44 18.95
N GLY A 228 3.05 -19.46 17.71
CA GLY A 228 2.39 -20.10 16.57
C GLY A 228 1.13 -19.41 16.05
N ARG A 229 0.80 -18.22 16.55
CA ARG A 229 -0.40 -17.45 16.19
C ARG A 229 -0.05 -16.17 15.45
N PRO A 230 -0.74 -15.84 14.34
CA PRO A 230 -0.58 -14.56 13.65
C PRO A 230 -0.80 -13.39 14.60
N THR A 231 0.17 -12.49 14.66
CA THR A 231 0.21 -11.36 15.59
C THR A 231 0.06 -10.05 14.85
N VAL A 232 -0.78 -9.17 15.37
CA VAL A 232 -1.12 -7.89 14.71
C VAL A 232 -0.80 -6.65 15.54
N GLU A 233 -0.78 -6.74 16.88
CA GLU A 233 -0.57 -5.56 17.73
C GLU A 233 0.25 -5.91 18.96
N ILE A 234 1.14 -5.00 19.35
CA ILE A 234 1.91 -5.03 20.59
C ILE A 234 1.60 -3.76 21.39
N GLU A 235 1.01 -3.94 22.56
CA GLU A 235 0.79 -2.87 23.54
C GLU A 235 1.85 -2.96 24.63
N ILE A 236 2.65 -1.93 24.76
CA ILE A 236 3.65 -1.82 25.83
C ILE A 236 2.93 -1.43 27.11
N THR A 237 3.09 -2.23 28.17
CA THR A 237 2.48 -1.93 29.48
C THR A 237 3.43 -1.12 30.36
N SER A 238 2.94 -0.64 31.50
CA SER A 238 3.79 -0.05 32.54
C SER A 238 4.32 -1.10 33.53
N GLN A 239 3.99 -2.37 33.35
CA GLN A 239 4.38 -3.46 34.24
C GLN A 239 5.74 -4.04 33.86
N ARG A 240 6.41 -4.63 34.86
CA ARG A 240 7.67 -5.36 34.68
C ARG A 240 7.68 -6.56 35.63
N SER A 241 7.49 -7.73 35.06
CA SER A 241 7.36 -8.98 35.82
C SER A 241 8.68 -9.53 36.38
N LEU A 242 9.84 -9.03 35.94
CA LEU A 242 11.18 -9.55 36.28
C LEU A 242 11.41 -11.02 35.84
N LEU A 243 10.56 -11.54 34.96
CA LEU A 243 10.72 -12.87 34.37
C LEU A 243 11.67 -12.80 33.15
N PRO A 244 12.28 -13.91 32.76
CA PRO A 244 13.10 -13.95 31.56
C PRO A 244 12.34 -13.42 30.32
N PRO A 245 12.97 -12.65 29.42
CA PRO A 245 12.33 -12.20 28.20
C PRO A 245 11.72 -13.35 27.40
N GLY A 246 10.53 -13.13 26.85
CA GLY A 246 9.78 -14.16 26.13
C GLY A 246 8.92 -15.09 26.98
N TYR A 247 8.95 -14.93 28.32
CA TYR A 247 8.07 -15.73 29.19
C TYR A 247 6.63 -15.20 29.14
N VAL A 248 5.65 -16.12 28.99
CA VAL A 248 4.23 -15.74 29.01
C VAL A 248 3.78 -15.57 30.46
N VAL A 249 3.50 -14.34 30.85
CA VAL A 249 3.10 -13.94 32.20
C VAL A 249 1.63 -14.26 32.47
N ASP A 250 0.78 -14.04 31.48
CA ASP A 250 -0.67 -14.20 31.57
C ASP A 250 -1.29 -14.47 30.19
N ARG A 251 -2.49 -15.04 30.18
CA ARG A 251 -3.26 -15.37 28.97
C ARG A 251 -4.68 -14.82 29.08
N GLY A 252 -5.00 -13.86 28.22
CA GLY A 252 -6.36 -13.39 27.99
C GLY A 252 -7.05 -14.15 26.86
N GLU A 253 -8.27 -13.76 26.54
CA GLU A 253 -9.08 -14.39 25.48
C GLU A 253 -8.46 -14.22 24.08
N ASN A 254 -8.06 -13.00 23.72
CA ASN A 254 -7.52 -12.65 22.40
C ASN A 254 -6.07 -12.12 22.46
N HIS A 255 -5.41 -12.20 23.60
CA HIS A 255 -4.03 -11.74 23.77
C HIS A 255 -3.28 -12.59 24.79
N ILE A 256 -1.96 -12.43 24.81
CA ILE A 256 -1.10 -12.89 25.90
C ILE A 256 -0.34 -11.70 26.47
N CYS A 257 0.03 -11.80 27.76
CA CYS A 257 1.04 -10.92 28.35
C CYS A 257 2.39 -11.63 28.34
N MET A 258 3.43 -10.96 27.85
CA MET A 258 4.79 -11.53 27.73
C MET A 258 5.81 -10.55 28.31
N SER A 259 6.80 -11.10 29.02
CA SER A 259 7.93 -10.32 29.52
C SER A 259 8.89 -9.95 28.39
N THR A 260 9.52 -8.78 28.48
CA THR A 260 10.65 -8.36 27.64
C THR A 260 11.82 -7.92 28.54
N ILE A 261 12.88 -7.38 27.96
CA ILE A 261 14.04 -6.91 28.74
C ILE A 261 13.65 -5.77 29.72
N ASP A 262 12.70 -4.91 29.34
CA ASP A 262 12.34 -3.70 30.08
C ASP A 262 10.91 -3.69 30.62
N TYR A 263 9.90 -3.87 29.79
CA TYR A 263 8.48 -3.83 30.18
C TYR A 263 7.75 -5.06 29.66
N ASP A 264 6.70 -5.48 30.37
CA ASP A 264 5.79 -6.50 29.85
C ASP A 264 4.95 -5.92 28.72
N VAL A 265 4.58 -6.76 27.77
CA VAL A 265 3.77 -6.38 26.62
C VAL A 265 2.50 -7.22 26.55
N LYS A 266 1.41 -6.63 26.04
CA LYS A 266 0.25 -7.36 25.58
C LYS A 266 0.38 -7.59 24.08
N ILE A 267 0.29 -8.86 23.67
CA ILE A 267 0.42 -9.31 22.30
C ILE A 267 -0.96 -9.73 21.82
N TYR A 268 -1.52 -9.01 20.84
CA TYR A 268 -2.84 -9.30 20.30
C TYR A 268 -2.71 -10.11 19.00
N PHE A 269 -3.52 -11.16 18.93
CA PHE A 269 -3.56 -12.06 17.79
C PHE A 269 -4.56 -11.60 16.74
N ASP A 270 -4.33 -12.00 15.50
CA ASP A 270 -5.18 -11.68 14.38
C ASP A 270 -6.57 -12.33 14.48
N MET A 271 -7.59 -11.49 14.39
CA MET A 271 -9.00 -11.90 14.41
C MET A 271 -9.79 -11.21 13.28
N LEU A 272 -9.12 -10.75 12.20
CA LEU A 272 -9.76 -9.89 11.20
C LEU A 272 -11.03 -10.49 10.60
N GLU A 273 -11.01 -11.75 10.17
CA GLU A 273 -12.19 -12.38 9.54
C GLU A 273 -13.38 -12.46 10.50
N ILE A 274 -13.13 -12.85 11.75
CA ILE A 274 -14.16 -12.88 12.80
C ILE A 274 -14.65 -11.45 13.09
N PHE A 275 -13.74 -10.51 13.23
CA PHE A 275 -14.05 -9.11 13.49
C PHE A 275 -14.96 -8.53 12.40
N LEU A 276 -14.63 -8.72 11.13
CA LEU A 276 -15.43 -8.26 9.99
C LEU A 276 -16.83 -8.92 9.97
N SER A 277 -16.91 -10.22 10.22
CA SER A 277 -18.19 -10.96 10.23
C SER A 277 -19.13 -10.52 11.35
N GLU A 278 -18.59 -10.00 12.44
CA GLU A 278 -19.37 -9.56 13.60
C GLU A 278 -19.78 -8.08 13.56
N ILE A 279 -19.17 -7.26 12.70
CA ILE A 279 -19.51 -5.82 12.56
C ILE A 279 -21.02 -5.57 12.47
N PRO A 280 -21.83 -6.35 11.71
CA PRO A 280 -23.26 -6.11 11.58
C PRO A 280 -24.03 -6.16 12.90
N LYS A 281 -23.58 -6.97 13.85
CA LYS A 281 -24.29 -7.28 15.12
C LYS A 281 -23.59 -6.72 16.36
N MET A 282 -22.31 -6.40 16.22
CA MET A 282 -21.43 -6.02 17.35
C MET A 282 -21.88 -4.71 17.99
N ARG A 283 -21.97 -4.67 19.31
CA ARG A 283 -22.19 -3.41 20.03
C ARG A 283 -20.95 -2.53 19.91
N LEU A 284 -21.13 -1.21 19.83
CA LEU A 284 -20.02 -0.26 19.61
C LEU A 284 -18.93 -0.37 20.70
N GLY A 285 -19.29 -0.64 21.96
CA GLY A 285 -18.31 -0.87 23.01
C GLY A 285 -17.42 -2.10 22.77
N VAL A 286 -18.01 -3.21 22.32
CA VAL A 286 -17.32 -4.45 21.96
C VAL A 286 -16.46 -4.22 20.69
N PHE A 287 -17.00 -3.47 19.71
CA PHE A 287 -16.24 -3.08 18.54
C PHE A 287 -14.94 -2.36 18.91
N LYS A 288 -15.03 -1.36 19.80
CA LYS A 288 -13.87 -0.59 20.28
C LYS A 288 -12.82 -1.45 20.98
N SER A 289 -13.25 -2.40 21.81
CA SER A 289 -12.32 -3.29 22.53
C SER A 289 -11.60 -4.27 21.59
N ASN A 290 -12.26 -4.70 20.51
CA ASN A 290 -11.71 -5.68 19.58
C ASN A 290 -10.83 -5.08 18.47
N LEU A 291 -10.76 -3.75 18.36
CA LEU A 291 -9.89 -3.08 17.36
C LEU A 291 -8.40 -3.44 17.50
N LYS A 292 -7.94 -3.87 18.68
CA LYS A 292 -6.57 -4.32 18.87
C LYS A 292 -6.27 -5.71 18.26
N SER A 293 -7.31 -6.45 17.88
CA SER A 293 -7.19 -7.78 17.25
C SER A 293 -7.17 -7.73 15.73
N ILE A 294 -6.96 -6.54 15.15
CA ILE A 294 -6.73 -6.32 13.71
C ILE A 294 -5.50 -5.44 13.52
N ALA A 295 -4.86 -5.53 12.36
CA ALA A 295 -3.62 -4.80 12.09
C ALA A 295 -3.81 -3.28 11.91
N GLY A 296 -5.03 -2.79 11.94
CA GLY A 296 -5.37 -1.37 11.85
C GLY A 296 -6.78 -1.15 11.31
N VAL A 297 -7.29 0.07 11.41
CA VAL A 297 -8.65 0.42 10.97
C VAL A 297 -8.85 0.30 9.45
N ASN A 298 -7.75 0.29 8.68
CA ASN A 298 -7.74 0.10 7.24
C ASN A 298 -7.30 -1.31 6.82
N ASP A 299 -7.15 -2.25 7.78
CA ASP A 299 -6.76 -3.63 7.51
C ASP A 299 -7.81 -4.33 6.62
N ARG A 300 -7.38 -5.21 5.72
CA ARG A 300 -8.24 -5.81 4.70
C ARG A 300 -8.09 -7.31 4.68
N ASN A 301 -9.19 -7.99 4.48
CA ASN A 301 -9.18 -9.42 4.20
C ASN A 301 -8.77 -9.74 2.75
N THR A 302 -8.78 -11.01 2.40
CA THR A 302 -8.41 -11.52 1.07
C THR A 302 -9.30 -10.99 -0.07
N ASN A 303 -10.51 -10.55 0.24
CA ASN A 303 -11.43 -9.92 -0.72
C ASN A 303 -11.24 -8.40 -0.83
N GLY A 304 -10.31 -7.84 -0.05
CA GLY A 304 -10.08 -6.41 0.03
C GLY A 304 -11.10 -5.65 0.87
N TRP A 305 -11.91 -6.33 1.67
CA TRP A 305 -12.86 -5.67 2.55
C TRP A 305 -12.18 -5.19 3.83
N SER A 306 -12.34 -3.90 4.11
CA SER A 306 -11.93 -3.27 5.35
C SER A 306 -13.13 -3.07 6.30
N PRO A 307 -12.91 -2.78 7.58
CA PRO A 307 -13.97 -2.52 8.55
C PRO A 307 -14.98 -1.45 8.09
N ILE A 308 -14.51 -0.37 7.45
CA ILE A 308 -15.41 0.71 7.00
C ILE A 308 -16.27 0.28 5.80
N ILE A 309 -15.73 -0.54 4.89
CA ILE A 309 -16.49 -1.11 3.77
C ILE A 309 -17.62 -2.01 4.30
N VAL A 310 -17.29 -2.91 5.22
CA VAL A 310 -18.29 -3.80 5.83
C VAL A 310 -19.33 -3.00 6.60
N ALA A 311 -18.92 -2.01 7.38
CA ALA A 311 -19.84 -1.13 8.11
C ALA A 311 -20.77 -0.36 7.16
N ALA A 312 -20.29 0.14 6.03
CA ALA A 312 -21.08 0.84 5.03
C ALA A 312 -22.11 -0.08 4.36
N TYR A 313 -21.70 -1.30 3.99
CA TYR A 313 -22.61 -2.30 3.40
C TYR A 313 -23.76 -2.71 4.34
N HIS A 314 -23.52 -2.68 5.66
CA HIS A 314 -24.49 -3.03 6.69
C HIS A 314 -25.15 -1.84 7.39
N GLY A 315 -24.89 -0.61 6.95
CA GLY A 315 -25.54 0.60 7.47
C GLY A 315 -25.13 0.99 8.89
N ARG A 316 -23.94 0.53 9.36
CA ARG A 316 -23.47 0.78 10.71
C ARG A 316 -22.83 2.16 10.84
N LEU A 317 -23.67 3.21 10.87
CA LEU A 317 -23.22 4.60 10.97
C LEU A 317 -22.43 4.88 12.25
N ASP A 318 -22.78 4.23 13.37
CA ASP A 318 -22.04 4.30 14.64
C ASP A 318 -20.61 3.78 14.50
N VAL A 319 -20.42 2.65 13.82
CA VAL A 319 -19.13 2.05 13.54
C VAL A 319 -18.34 2.90 12.55
N ILE A 320 -18.96 3.40 11.49
CA ILE A 320 -18.33 4.28 10.51
C ILE A 320 -17.78 5.53 11.19
N SER A 321 -18.59 6.19 12.02
CA SER A 321 -18.17 7.39 12.76
C SER A 321 -16.94 7.11 13.65
N GLU A 322 -16.93 5.99 14.35
CA GLU A 322 -15.77 5.56 15.16
C GLU A 322 -14.53 5.28 14.32
N LEU A 323 -14.68 4.58 13.19
CA LEU A 323 -13.59 4.27 12.27
C LEU A 323 -12.97 5.54 11.67
N LEU A 324 -13.80 6.49 11.21
CA LEU A 324 -13.34 7.77 10.69
C LEU A 324 -12.59 8.59 11.75
N SER A 325 -13.04 8.57 13.01
CA SER A 325 -12.34 9.27 14.11
C SER A 325 -10.95 8.69 14.40
N ARG A 326 -10.69 7.44 13.98
CA ARG A 326 -9.43 6.73 14.11
C ARG A 326 -8.57 6.73 12.84
N GLY A 327 -8.97 7.49 11.82
CA GLY A 327 -8.20 7.65 10.59
C GLY A 327 -8.53 6.63 9.49
N ALA A 328 -9.68 5.96 9.56
CA ALA A 328 -10.15 5.18 8.42
C ALA A 328 -10.38 6.09 7.20
N SER A 329 -10.07 5.59 6.02
CA SER A 329 -10.29 6.33 4.78
C SER A 329 -11.77 6.33 4.41
N ILE A 330 -12.38 7.52 4.29
CA ILE A 330 -13.77 7.63 3.82
C ILE A 330 -13.91 7.23 2.34
N ASN A 331 -12.84 7.37 1.57
CA ASN A 331 -12.73 6.99 0.15
C ASN A 331 -12.04 5.64 -0.02
N ASP A 332 -12.18 4.75 0.97
CA ASP A 332 -11.64 3.42 0.90
C ASP A 332 -12.26 2.60 -0.23
N GLN A 333 -11.46 1.73 -0.84
CA GLN A 333 -11.88 0.89 -1.96
C GLN A 333 -11.41 -0.55 -1.74
N ASN A 334 -12.23 -1.54 -2.12
CA ASN A 334 -11.81 -2.93 -2.15
C ASN A 334 -10.83 -3.22 -3.31
N TYR A 335 -10.43 -4.47 -3.50
CA TYR A 335 -9.50 -4.89 -4.57
C TYR A 335 -10.10 -4.85 -6.00
N ASN A 336 -11.35 -4.42 -6.16
CA ASN A 336 -11.96 -4.11 -7.45
C ASN A 336 -12.16 -2.60 -7.66
N GLY A 337 -11.74 -1.78 -6.69
CA GLY A 337 -11.96 -0.34 -6.70
C GLY A 337 -13.37 0.07 -6.25
N THR A 338 -14.21 -0.85 -5.75
CA THR A 338 -15.52 -0.52 -5.24
C THR A 338 -15.40 0.29 -3.95
N SER A 339 -15.91 1.53 -3.95
CA SER A 339 -15.74 2.47 -2.85
C SER A 339 -16.72 2.24 -1.70
N VAL A 340 -16.39 2.79 -0.51
CA VAL A 340 -17.29 2.86 0.66
C VAL A 340 -18.67 3.42 0.26
N LEU A 341 -18.70 4.47 -0.55
CA LEU A 341 -19.93 5.11 -0.98
C LEU A 341 -20.78 4.20 -1.91
N MET A 342 -20.12 3.41 -2.77
CA MET A 342 -20.79 2.42 -3.61
C MET A 342 -21.45 1.31 -2.77
N TYR A 343 -20.82 0.88 -1.68
CA TYR A 343 -21.42 -0.07 -0.74
C TYR A 343 -22.56 0.54 0.09
N ALA A 344 -22.41 1.79 0.54
CA ALA A 344 -23.47 2.52 1.24
C ALA A 344 -24.71 2.73 0.35
N LYS A 345 -24.52 2.98 -0.95
CA LYS A 345 -25.62 3.04 -1.93
C LYS A 345 -26.47 1.77 -1.89
N ASP A 346 -25.86 0.60 -1.89
CA ASP A 346 -26.60 -0.68 -1.86
C ASP A 346 -27.40 -0.85 -0.56
N PHE A 347 -26.89 -0.40 0.58
CA PHE A 347 -27.63 -0.36 1.83
C PHE A 347 -28.83 0.59 1.74
N CYS A 348 -28.62 1.82 1.28
CA CYS A 348 -29.66 2.84 1.18
C CYS A 348 -30.82 2.43 0.26
N LEU A 349 -30.52 1.81 -0.88
CA LEU A 349 -31.54 1.30 -1.80
C LEU A 349 -32.37 0.16 -1.19
N ARG A 350 -31.72 -0.78 -0.49
CA ARG A 350 -32.43 -1.89 0.18
C ARG A 350 -33.38 -1.42 1.28
N HIS A 351 -33.06 -0.33 1.96
CA HIS A 351 -33.80 0.16 3.12
C HIS A 351 -34.65 1.40 2.80
N GLN A 352 -34.56 1.94 1.58
CA GLN A 352 -35.23 3.17 1.16
C GLN A 352 -34.95 4.36 2.09
N ASP A 353 -33.68 4.42 2.60
CA ASP A 353 -33.17 5.46 3.49
C ASP A 353 -31.81 5.93 3.04
N ARG A 354 -31.69 7.20 2.64
CA ARG A 354 -30.45 7.79 2.13
C ARG A 354 -29.55 8.42 3.21
N SER A 355 -29.95 8.37 4.47
CA SER A 355 -29.26 9.07 5.57
C SER A 355 -27.78 8.70 5.67
N LEU A 356 -27.42 7.42 5.47
CA LEU A 356 -26.04 6.97 5.45
C LEU A 356 -25.26 7.57 4.28
N PHE A 357 -25.86 7.62 3.09
CA PHE A 357 -25.25 8.19 1.90
C PHE A 357 -24.96 9.68 2.11
N ASP A 358 -25.94 10.44 2.56
CA ASP A 358 -25.83 11.87 2.84
C ASP A 358 -24.75 12.14 3.93
N TYR A 359 -24.71 11.30 4.96
CA TYR A 359 -23.65 11.39 5.98
C TYR A 359 -22.25 11.24 5.38
N LEU A 360 -22.03 10.22 4.56
CA LEU A 360 -20.72 9.97 3.93
C LEU A 360 -20.32 11.11 2.98
N VAL A 361 -21.23 11.59 2.14
CA VAL A 361 -20.96 12.73 1.24
C VAL A 361 -20.61 13.98 2.06
N ASN A 362 -21.38 14.30 3.11
CA ASN A 362 -21.08 15.43 4.00
C ASN A 362 -19.75 15.30 4.73
N LYS A 363 -19.22 14.08 4.90
CA LYS A 363 -17.88 13.80 5.46
C LYS A 363 -16.77 13.80 4.41
N GLY A 364 -17.10 14.06 3.14
CA GLY A 364 -16.12 14.19 2.06
C GLY A 364 -15.91 12.91 1.24
N ALA A 365 -16.88 11.99 1.22
CA ALA A 365 -16.86 10.88 0.27
C ALA A 365 -16.94 11.39 -1.17
N ASP A 366 -16.01 10.93 -2.01
CA ASP A 366 -15.93 11.34 -3.41
C ASP A 366 -16.90 10.52 -4.27
N ILE A 367 -17.94 11.18 -4.78
CA ILE A 367 -18.96 10.60 -5.67
C ILE A 367 -18.40 10.24 -7.05
N ASN A 368 -17.30 10.86 -7.45
CA ASN A 368 -16.65 10.65 -8.76
C ASN A 368 -15.52 9.63 -8.71
N LEU A 369 -15.28 9.01 -7.56
CA LEU A 369 -14.24 8.01 -7.42
C LEU A 369 -14.52 6.82 -8.35
N LEU A 370 -13.55 6.53 -9.23
CA LEU A 370 -13.67 5.45 -10.20
C LEU A 370 -13.27 4.11 -9.59
N ASP A 371 -14.01 3.07 -9.93
CA ASP A 371 -13.56 1.71 -9.71
C ASP A 371 -12.47 1.28 -10.73
N PHE A 372 -11.96 0.06 -10.61
CA PHE A 372 -10.91 -0.41 -11.53
C PHE A 372 -11.41 -0.73 -12.94
N LYS A 373 -12.73 -0.67 -13.19
CA LYS A 373 -13.33 -0.71 -14.53
C LYS A 373 -13.51 0.69 -15.13
N GLY A 374 -13.09 1.74 -14.41
CA GLY A 374 -13.23 3.13 -14.82
C GLY A 374 -14.65 3.67 -14.68
N LYS A 375 -15.49 3.05 -13.83
CA LYS A 375 -16.86 3.44 -13.57
C LYS A 375 -16.99 4.17 -12.24
N LYS A 376 -17.72 5.28 -12.22
CA LYS A 376 -18.13 5.96 -11.00
C LYS A 376 -19.46 5.41 -10.47
N LEU A 377 -19.87 5.86 -9.31
CA LEU A 377 -21.12 5.44 -8.67
C LEU A 377 -22.33 5.63 -9.58
N ASP A 378 -22.46 6.78 -10.26
CA ASP A 378 -23.57 7.10 -11.16
C ASP A 378 -23.72 6.11 -12.33
N ASP A 379 -22.60 5.51 -12.81
CA ASP A 379 -22.64 4.51 -13.90
C ASP A 379 -23.32 3.19 -13.51
N TYR A 380 -23.58 2.99 -12.22
CA TYR A 380 -24.23 1.81 -11.66
C TYR A 380 -25.69 2.06 -11.24
N LEU A 381 -26.24 3.25 -11.51
CA LEU A 381 -27.59 3.60 -11.11
C LEU A 381 -28.58 3.55 -12.29
N SER A 382 -29.78 3.00 -12.05
CA SER A 382 -30.93 3.19 -12.92
C SER A 382 -31.48 4.62 -12.83
N SER A 383 -32.40 4.99 -13.71
CA SER A 383 -33.02 6.31 -13.68
C SER A 383 -33.79 6.55 -12.37
N GLU A 384 -34.50 5.53 -11.86
CA GLU A 384 -35.26 5.58 -10.60
C GLU A 384 -34.32 5.74 -9.39
N GLU A 385 -33.20 5.01 -9.40
CA GLU A 385 -32.18 5.10 -8.33
C GLU A 385 -31.49 6.46 -8.32
N ARG A 386 -31.24 7.07 -9.48
CA ARG A 386 -30.75 8.46 -9.57
C ARG A 386 -31.72 9.44 -8.97
N GLU A 387 -33.02 9.28 -9.24
CA GLU A 387 -34.07 10.13 -8.64
C GLU A 387 -34.08 9.99 -7.12
N PHE A 388 -33.93 8.78 -6.57
CA PHE A 388 -33.84 8.52 -5.13
C PHE A 388 -32.68 9.29 -4.47
N PHE A 389 -31.48 9.32 -5.08
CA PHE A 389 -30.34 10.06 -4.55
C PHE A 389 -30.41 11.58 -4.88
N GLY A 390 -31.22 12.01 -5.82
CA GLY A 390 -31.45 13.39 -6.20
C GLY A 390 -30.21 14.07 -6.78
N ARG A 391 -30.14 15.42 -6.63
CA ARG A 391 -29.04 16.25 -7.21
C ARG A 391 -27.66 16.03 -6.57
N THR A 392 -27.53 15.09 -5.67
CA THR A 392 -26.24 14.81 -4.98
C THR A 392 -25.30 13.97 -5.86
N ILE A 393 -25.84 13.31 -6.89
CA ILE A 393 -25.09 12.49 -7.85
C ILE A 393 -25.07 13.16 -9.21
#